data_743c42ad9114cb7f65e33213b4bdaabd
#
_entry.id   743c42ad9114cb7f65e33213b4bdaabd
#
_cell.length_a   1.000
_cell.length_b   1.000
_cell.length_c   1.000
_cell.angle_alpha   90.00
_cell.angle_beta   90.00
_cell.angle_gamma   90.00
#
_symmetry.space_group_name_H-M   'P 1'
#
loop_
_entity.id
_entity.type
_entity.pdbx_description
1 polymer ?
#
loop_
_entity_poly.entity_id
_entity_poly.type
_entity_poly.pdbx_seq_one_letter_code
_entity_poly.pdbx_strand_id
1 'polypeptide(L)'
;MPTLTEETVAEYFAAIRAMDVERCVAVFATNAEQHDPVGAPPNIGHEAIRAFFTQMFSGFQVVGLTEDGVYANDRSAAIKWTGKGVAHSGKSVTFEGVDVIDCNEAGKIVMARAFWDPAPVMAALQP
;
A
#
# COMPACT_ATOMS: atom_id res chain seq x y z
N MET A 1 12.10 -18.33 10.80
CA MET A 1 11.80 -17.00 11.40
C MET A 1 11.71 -15.95 10.31
N PRO A 2 10.65 -15.15 10.26
CA PRO A 2 10.60 -14.06 9.31
C PRO A 2 11.67 -13.01 9.63
N THR A 3 12.19 -12.39 8.57
CA THR A 3 13.12 -11.27 8.72
C THR A 3 12.37 -10.02 9.12
N LEU A 4 13.09 -9.00 9.55
CA LEU A 4 12.48 -7.70 9.87
C LEU A 4 11.76 -7.10 8.65
N THR A 5 12.35 -7.25 7.46
CA THR A 5 11.71 -6.78 6.21
C THR A 5 10.40 -7.53 5.96
N GLU A 6 10.39 -8.84 6.14
CA GLU A 6 9.17 -9.64 5.97
C GLU A 6 8.09 -9.27 6.98
N GLU A 7 8.48 -8.99 8.23
CA GLU A 7 7.54 -8.54 9.26
C GLU A 7 6.92 -7.19 8.90
N THR A 8 7.74 -6.26 8.38
CA THR A 8 7.27 -4.94 7.95
C THR A 8 6.28 -5.07 6.80
N VAL A 9 6.58 -5.91 5.81
CA VAL A 9 5.66 -6.17 4.69
C VAL A 9 4.33 -6.71 5.22
N ALA A 10 4.36 -7.69 6.10
CA ALA A 10 3.15 -8.30 6.65
C ALA A 10 2.30 -7.26 7.40
N GLU A 11 2.92 -6.42 8.21
CA GLU A 11 2.20 -5.36 8.94
C GLU A 11 1.62 -4.32 7.98
N TYR A 12 2.36 -3.94 6.95
CA TYR A 12 1.89 -2.97 5.97
C TYR A 12 0.59 -3.44 5.30
N PHE A 13 0.57 -4.67 4.79
CA PHE A 13 -0.62 -5.22 4.14
C PHE A 13 -1.76 -5.46 5.14
N ALA A 14 -1.45 -5.88 6.37
CA ALA A 14 -2.46 -6.03 7.42
C ALA A 14 -3.09 -4.69 7.79
N ALA A 15 -2.29 -3.63 7.86
CA ALA A 15 -2.79 -2.28 8.14
C ALA A 15 -3.73 -1.78 7.04
N ILE A 16 -3.40 -2.07 5.79
CA ILE A 16 -4.26 -1.71 4.66
C ILE A 16 -5.59 -2.47 4.75
N ARG A 17 -5.56 -3.77 5.02
CA ARG A 17 -6.80 -4.57 5.18
C ARG A 17 -7.65 -4.06 6.33
N ALA A 18 -7.02 -3.55 7.40
CA ALA A 18 -7.73 -2.95 8.53
C ALA A 18 -8.26 -1.55 8.21
N MET A 19 -7.86 -0.97 7.08
CA MET A 19 -8.15 0.41 6.71
C MET A 19 -7.77 1.39 7.82
N ASP A 20 -6.64 1.11 8.47
CA ASP A 20 -6.12 1.87 9.60
C ASP A 20 -5.00 2.78 9.12
N VAL A 21 -5.32 4.05 8.90
CA VAL A 21 -4.37 5.04 8.35
C VAL A 21 -3.11 5.13 9.20
N GLU A 22 -3.26 5.24 10.53
CA GLU A 22 -2.09 5.43 11.39
C GLU A 22 -1.18 4.20 11.43
N ARG A 23 -1.75 3.00 11.37
CA ARG A 23 -0.93 1.78 11.23
C ARG A 23 -0.18 1.76 9.91
N CYS A 24 -0.82 2.21 8.82
CA CYS A 24 -0.15 2.31 7.52
C CYS A 24 1.02 3.30 7.59
N VAL A 25 0.81 4.47 8.17
CA VAL A 25 1.86 5.49 8.29
C VAL A 25 3.01 4.99 9.17
N ALA A 26 2.68 4.24 10.23
CA ALA A 26 3.67 3.81 11.22
C ALA A 26 4.75 2.88 10.65
N VAL A 27 4.51 2.19 9.53
CA VAL A 27 5.53 1.34 8.92
C VAL A 27 6.54 2.11 8.07
N PHE A 28 6.28 3.39 7.80
CA PHE A 28 7.16 4.24 7.00
C PHE A 28 8.12 5.03 7.89
N ALA A 29 9.34 5.22 7.39
CA ALA A 29 10.26 6.18 7.98
C ALA A 29 9.69 7.60 7.80
N THR A 30 10.11 8.54 8.65
CA THR A 30 9.56 9.91 8.66
C THR A 30 9.81 10.67 7.36
N ASN A 31 10.86 10.30 6.63
CA ASN A 31 11.23 10.93 5.35
C ASN A 31 11.01 10.00 4.14
N ALA A 32 10.16 9.00 4.28
CA ALA A 32 9.92 8.01 3.24
C ALA A 32 9.32 8.63 1.98
N GLU A 33 9.59 7.99 0.85
CA GLU A 33 8.94 8.30 -0.43
C GLU A 33 8.02 7.16 -0.82
N GLN A 34 6.82 7.51 -1.23
CA GLN A 34 5.82 6.55 -1.71
C GLN A 34 5.40 6.96 -3.12
N HIS A 35 5.58 6.05 -4.07
CA HIS A 35 5.10 6.19 -5.44
C HIS A 35 3.94 5.21 -5.63
N ASP A 36 2.72 5.72 -5.71
CA ASP A 36 1.54 4.86 -5.70
C ASP A 36 0.41 5.48 -6.52
N PRO A 37 0.27 5.10 -7.78
CA PRO A 37 1.18 4.24 -8.54
C PRO A 37 2.43 4.98 -9.01
N VAL A 38 3.42 4.21 -9.45
CA VAL A 38 4.60 4.79 -10.11
C VAL A 38 4.15 5.58 -11.34
N GLY A 39 4.69 6.79 -11.50
CA GLY A 39 4.28 7.71 -12.56
C GLY A 39 3.43 8.87 -12.06
N ALA A 40 2.74 8.71 -10.93
CA ALA A 40 2.08 9.81 -10.25
C ALA A 40 3.11 10.58 -9.39
N PRO A 41 2.83 11.84 -9.01
CA PRO A 41 3.73 12.56 -8.12
C PRO A 41 3.91 11.79 -6.80
N PRO A 42 5.15 11.67 -6.29
CA PRO A 42 5.39 10.91 -5.07
C PRO A 42 4.83 11.61 -3.83
N ASN A 43 4.46 10.80 -2.84
CA ASN A 43 4.10 11.28 -1.52
C ASN A 43 5.37 11.20 -0.65
N ILE A 44 5.83 12.32 -0.15
CA ILE A 44 7.08 12.40 0.61
C ILE A 44 6.76 12.79 2.05
N GLY A 45 7.15 11.93 2.99
CA GLY A 45 6.98 12.15 4.42
C GLY A 45 5.62 11.68 4.94
N HIS A 46 5.51 11.61 6.26
CA HIS A 46 4.33 11.05 6.93
C HIS A 46 3.04 11.78 6.61
N GLU A 47 3.06 13.13 6.53
CA GLU A 47 1.83 13.88 6.26
C GLU A 47 1.25 13.58 4.88
N ALA A 48 2.11 13.54 3.85
CA ALA A 48 1.67 13.23 2.49
C ALA A 48 1.18 11.78 2.38
N ILE A 49 1.87 10.85 3.03
CA ILE A 49 1.50 9.43 3.04
C ILE A 49 0.17 9.25 3.79
N ARG A 50 -0.01 9.95 4.92
CA ARG A 50 -1.27 9.92 5.67
C ARG A 50 -2.43 10.43 4.82
N ALA A 51 -2.23 11.52 4.11
CA ALA A 51 -3.24 12.09 3.22
C ALA A 51 -3.62 11.10 2.10
N PHE A 52 -2.63 10.40 1.54
CA PHE A 52 -2.86 9.39 0.52
C PHE A 52 -3.79 8.28 1.02
N PHE A 53 -3.46 7.68 2.17
CA PHE A 53 -4.29 6.58 2.70
C PHE A 53 -5.65 7.06 3.16
N THR A 54 -5.73 8.25 3.74
CA THR A 54 -7.02 8.83 4.16
C THR A 54 -7.94 8.97 2.94
N GLN A 55 -7.43 9.50 1.85
CA GLN A 55 -8.22 9.69 0.64
C GLN A 55 -8.59 8.36 0.00
N MET A 56 -7.64 7.43 -0.08
CA MET A 56 -7.87 6.12 -0.67
C MET A 56 -8.98 5.37 0.07
N PHE A 57 -8.86 5.28 1.39
CA PHE A 57 -9.86 4.56 2.19
C PHE A 57 -11.22 5.23 2.18
N SER A 58 -11.26 6.57 2.07
CA SER A 58 -12.53 7.30 2.06
C SER A 58 -13.40 6.99 0.84
N GLY A 59 -12.80 6.50 -0.24
CA GLY A 59 -13.52 6.16 -1.47
C GLY A 59 -14.25 4.82 -1.42
N PHE A 60 -14.01 4.00 -0.39
CA PHE A 60 -14.53 2.65 -0.31
C PHE A 60 -15.32 2.42 0.97
N GLN A 61 -16.32 1.53 0.89
CA GLN A 61 -16.89 0.92 2.09
C GLN A 61 -15.85 0.00 2.73
N VAL A 62 -15.19 -0.82 1.89
CA VAL A 62 -14.12 -1.72 2.30
C VAL A 62 -13.14 -1.88 1.15
N VAL A 63 -11.86 -1.92 1.47
CA VAL A 63 -10.81 -2.23 0.50
C VAL A 63 -9.68 -2.94 1.25
N GLY A 64 -9.05 -3.90 0.57
CA GLY A 64 -7.91 -4.59 1.12
C GLY A 64 -7.06 -5.21 0.03
N LEU A 65 -5.79 -5.37 0.35
CA LEU A 65 -4.82 -6.02 -0.52
C LEU A 65 -4.35 -7.30 0.15
N THR A 66 -4.23 -8.37 -0.64
CA THR A 66 -3.72 -9.66 -0.15
C THR A 66 -2.41 -9.95 -0.85
N GLU A 67 -1.39 -10.31 -0.08
CA GLU A 67 -0.09 -10.71 -0.61
C GLU A 67 -0.22 -12.09 -1.25
N ASP A 68 -0.08 -12.17 -2.57
CA ASP A 68 -0.09 -13.46 -3.28
C ASP A 68 1.30 -14.08 -3.30
N GLY A 69 2.36 -13.26 -3.28
CA GLY A 69 3.74 -13.71 -3.24
C GLY A 69 4.62 -12.63 -2.66
N VAL A 70 5.50 -12.99 -1.75
CA VAL A 70 6.45 -12.09 -1.11
C VAL A 70 7.85 -12.62 -1.35
N TYR A 71 8.68 -11.79 -1.97
CA TYR A 71 10.07 -12.14 -2.29
C TYR A 71 10.97 -11.08 -1.65
N ALA A 72 11.59 -11.43 -0.54
CA ALA A 72 12.39 -10.50 0.25
C ALA A 72 13.85 -10.94 0.27
N ASN A 73 14.74 -9.97 0.06
CA ASN A 73 16.19 -10.15 0.16
C ASN A 73 16.74 -8.95 0.92
N ASP A 74 17.46 -9.21 2.01
CA ASP A 74 18.05 -8.16 2.85
C ASP A 74 16.98 -7.16 3.29
N ARG A 75 17.06 -5.92 2.86
CA ARG A 75 16.13 -4.85 3.24
C ARG A 75 15.12 -4.50 2.16
N SER A 76 15.04 -5.31 1.11
CA SER A 76 14.14 -5.05 -0.01
C SER A 76 13.18 -6.20 -0.19
N ALA A 77 12.00 -5.89 -0.71
CA ALA A 77 10.98 -6.90 -1.01
C ALA A 77 10.20 -6.52 -2.25
N ALA A 78 9.84 -7.53 -3.03
CA ALA A 78 8.88 -7.40 -4.13
C ALA A 78 7.66 -8.25 -3.78
N ILE A 79 6.48 -7.66 -3.86
CA ILE A 79 5.24 -8.29 -3.43
C ILE A 79 4.23 -8.25 -4.57
N LYS A 80 3.80 -9.42 -5.04
CA LYS A 80 2.63 -9.51 -5.92
C LYS A 80 1.40 -9.54 -5.04
N TRP A 81 0.42 -8.69 -5.34
CA TRP A 81 -0.80 -8.60 -4.52
C TRP A 81 -2.05 -8.51 -5.38
N THR A 82 -3.18 -8.91 -4.79
CA THR A 82 -4.52 -8.74 -5.36
C THR A 82 -5.32 -7.85 -4.42
N GLY A 83 -5.97 -6.85 -4.99
CA GLY A 83 -6.82 -5.93 -4.26
C GLY A 83 -8.29 -6.20 -4.54
N LYS A 84 -9.11 -6.05 -3.51
CA LYS A 84 -10.56 -6.14 -3.63
C LYS A 84 -11.17 -4.99 -2.85
N GLY A 85 -12.17 -4.35 -3.44
CA GLY A 85 -12.86 -3.26 -2.80
C GLY A 85 -14.32 -3.20 -3.16
N VAL A 86 -15.10 -2.56 -2.29
CA VAL A 86 -16.50 -2.24 -2.54
C VAL A 86 -16.65 -0.74 -2.38
N ALA A 87 -17.04 -0.07 -3.43
CA ALA A 87 -17.28 1.38 -3.40
C ALA A 87 -18.53 1.70 -2.60
N HIS A 88 -18.69 2.96 -2.20
CA HIS A 88 -19.90 3.38 -1.48
C HIS A 88 -21.18 3.16 -2.27
N SER A 89 -21.10 3.15 -3.60
CA SER A 89 -22.22 2.84 -4.49
C SER A 89 -22.61 1.37 -4.47
N GLY A 90 -21.80 0.50 -3.86
CA GLY A 90 -22.00 -0.95 -3.86
C GLY A 90 -21.25 -1.66 -4.97
N LYS A 91 -20.59 -0.93 -5.88
CA LYS A 91 -19.81 -1.56 -6.95
C LYS A 91 -18.59 -2.25 -6.37
N SER A 92 -18.36 -3.50 -6.79
CA SER A 92 -17.17 -4.25 -6.42
C SER A 92 -16.10 -4.09 -7.49
N VAL A 93 -14.83 -4.05 -7.05
CA VAL A 93 -13.70 -4.01 -7.97
C VAL A 93 -12.63 -4.96 -7.49
N THR A 94 -11.99 -5.65 -8.44
CA THR A 94 -10.80 -6.47 -8.17
C THR A 94 -9.69 -5.90 -9.03
N PHE A 95 -8.53 -5.72 -8.43
CA PHE A 95 -7.37 -5.16 -9.12
C PHE A 95 -6.11 -5.86 -8.61
N GLU A 96 -5.00 -5.65 -9.28
CA GLU A 96 -3.76 -6.33 -8.91
C GLU A 96 -2.56 -5.46 -9.21
N GLY A 97 -1.46 -5.78 -8.59
CA GLY A 97 -0.23 -5.04 -8.79
C GLY A 97 0.95 -5.68 -8.10
N VAL A 98 2.06 -4.96 -8.16
CA VAL A 98 3.32 -5.35 -7.53
C VAL A 98 3.86 -4.14 -6.77
N ASP A 99 4.24 -4.37 -5.53
CA ASP A 99 4.97 -3.37 -4.74
C ASP A 99 6.45 -3.75 -4.68
N VAL A 100 7.31 -2.75 -4.78
CA VAL A 100 8.74 -2.89 -4.47
C VAL A 100 9.04 -1.97 -3.30
N ILE A 101 9.51 -2.54 -2.21
CA ILE A 101 9.69 -1.82 -0.94
C ILE A 101 11.14 -1.96 -0.48
N ASP A 102 11.73 -0.85 -0.06
CA ASP A 102 13.06 -0.82 0.55
C ASP A 102 12.91 -0.30 1.98
N CYS A 103 13.54 -1.00 2.93
CA CYS A 103 13.50 -0.64 4.35
C CYS A 103 14.87 -0.16 4.83
N ASN A 104 14.87 0.61 5.91
CA ASN A 104 16.09 0.99 6.58
C ASN A 104 16.47 -0.09 7.62
N GLU A 105 17.57 0.16 8.35
CA GLU A 105 18.08 -0.79 9.34
C GLU A 105 17.07 -1.08 10.46
N ALA A 106 16.20 -0.13 10.77
CA ALA A 106 15.18 -0.28 11.80
C ALA A 106 13.93 -1.01 11.28
N GLY A 107 13.91 -1.38 10.00
CA GLY A 107 12.76 -2.06 9.39
C GLY A 107 11.66 -1.11 8.93
N LYS A 108 11.90 0.19 8.91
CA LYS A 108 10.91 1.15 8.40
C LYS A 108 11.09 1.32 6.89
N ILE A 109 9.97 1.46 6.18
CA ILE A 109 9.99 1.65 4.73
C ILE A 109 10.54 3.05 4.42
N VAL A 110 11.57 3.11 3.57
CA VAL A 110 12.12 4.39 3.09
C VAL A 110 11.70 4.68 1.66
N MET A 111 11.40 3.65 0.89
CA MET A 111 10.93 3.78 -0.49
C MET A 111 9.88 2.71 -0.75
N ALA A 112 8.73 3.12 -1.24
CA ALA A 112 7.69 2.18 -1.68
C ALA A 112 7.27 2.58 -3.09
N ARG A 113 7.33 1.62 -4.01
CA ARG A 113 6.89 1.82 -5.39
C ARG A 113 5.83 0.79 -5.73
N ALA A 114 4.64 1.26 -6.06
CA ALA A 114 3.51 0.41 -6.40
C ALA A 114 3.24 0.51 -7.90
N PHE A 115 3.19 -0.64 -8.53
CA PHE A 115 2.94 -0.78 -9.98
C PHE A 115 1.56 -1.40 -10.15
N TRP A 116 0.59 -0.59 -10.53
CA TRP A 116 -0.79 -1.05 -10.77
C TRP A 116 -1.52 -0.03 -11.64
N ASP A 117 -2.58 -0.47 -12.30
CA ASP A 117 -3.38 0.40 -13.16
C ASP A 117 -4.57 0.93 -12.34
N PRO A 118 -4.63 2.24 -12.05
CA PRO A 118 -5.72 2.79 -11.28
C PRO A 118 -7.04 2.92 -12.06
N ALA A 119 -7.03 2.79 -13.38
CA ALA A 119 -8.22 3.06 -14.19
C ALA A 119 -9.44 2.22 -13.80
N PRO A 120 -9.34 0.88 -13.60
CA PRO A 120 -10.52 0.10 -13.16
C PRO A 120 -11.05 0.54 -11.80
N VAL A 121 -10.15 0.91 -10.88
CA VAL A 121 -10.53 1.37 -9.54
C VAL A 121 -11.24 2.72 -9.63
N MET A 122 -10.68 3.64 -10.39
CA MET A 122 -11.29 4.97 -10.57
C MET A 122 -12.68 4.84 -11.22
N ALA A 123 -12.84 3.94 -12.19
CA ALA A 123 -14.13 3.70 -12.81
C ALA A 123 -15.16 3.16 -11.81
N ALA A 124 -14.74 2.26 -10.90
CA ALA A 124 -15.62 1.69 -9.88
C ALA A 124 -16.04 2.74 -8.84
N LEU A 125 -15.23 3.75 -8.60
CA LEU A 125 -15.53 4.82 -7.63
C LEU A 125 -16.47 5.90 -8.20
N GLN A 126 -16.71 5.89 -9.51
CA GLN A 126 -17.66 6.83 -10.12
C GLN A 126 -19.09 6.46 -9.73
N PRO A 127 -19.96 7.47 -9.48
CA PRO A 127 -21.36 7.20 -9.12
C PRO A 127 -22.15 6.51 -10.22
#